data_b10dc615e6ab9fa298298f5ec807b099
#
_entry.id   b10dc615e6ab9fa298298f5ec807b099
#
_cell.length_a   1.000
_cell.length_b   1.000
_cell.length_c   1.000
_cell.angle_alpha   90.00
_cell.angle_beta   90.00
_cell.angle_gamma   90.00
#
_symmetry.space_group_name_H-M   'P 1'
#
loop_
_entity.id
_entity.type
_entity.pdbx_description
1 polymer ?
#
loop_
_entity_poly.entity_id
_entity_poly.type
_entity_poly.pdbx_seq_one_letter_code
_entity_poly.pdbx_strand_id
1 'polypeptide(L)'
;MRIARESNKDLVEVSPTAVPPVCRILDYGKFLYEKSKKDKEARRSQKVIEVKEIQLRPKTTDHHAGFKVRDARRWLEEGKKVKVRIKFRGREITYPQIARQDLMDIAKELSDVAIVEQMPDLEGRTMLMVLGPNPRRIKPVEKKPEGEPAAEQSEKTDAAQ
;
A
#
# COMPACT_ATOMS: atom_id res chain seq x y z
N MET A 1 -12.24 27.02 35.09
CA MET A 1 -10.96 27.60 35.58
C MET A 1 -10.72 27.31 37.08
N ARG A 2 -11.60 27.71 38.05
CA ARG A 2 -11.37 27.47 39.50
C ARG A 2 -11.17 25.98 39.81
N ILE A 3 -12.07 25.10 39.40
CA ILE A 3 -12.04 23.67 39.70
C ILE A 3 -10.75 22.99 39.16
N ALA A 4 -10.24 23.39 37.99
CA ALA A 4 -9.00 22.87 37.45
C ALA A 4 -7.79 23.26 38.30
N ARG A 5 -7.76 24.51 38.84
CA ARG A 5 -6.69 24.99 39.74
C ARG A 5 -6.75 24.28 41.10
N GLU A 6 -7.94 24.09 41.66
CA GLU A 6 -8.14 23.38 42.95
C GLU A 6 -7.71 21.91 42.86
N SER A 7 -7.90 21.27 41.67
CA SER A 7 -7.47 19.89 41.44
C SER A 7 -6.05 19.76 40.93
N ASN A 8 -5.31 20.87 40.74
CA ASN A 8 -3.97 20.92 40.19
C ASN A 8 -3.85 20.15 38.84
N LYS A 9 -4.85 20.33 37.95
CA LYS A 9 -4.96 19.71 36.65
C LYS A 9 -5.24 20.75 35.57
N ASP A 10 -4.98 20.37 34.33
CA ASP A 10 -5.18 21.21 33.15
C ASP A 10 -6.63 21.15 32.66
N LEU A 11 -7.15 22.30 32.23
CA LEU A 11 -8.44 22.40 31.54
C LEU A 11 -8.19 22.32 30.04
N VAL A 12 -8.66 21.24 29.42
CA VAL A 12 -8.46 21.00 28.01
C VAL A 12 -9.80 21.02 27.25
N GLU A 13 -9.87 21.83 26.24
CA GLU A 13 -11.00 21.87 25.32
C GLU A 13 -10.93 20.67 24.34
N VAL A 14 -11.88 19.75 24.46
CA VAL A 14 -11.90 18.51 23.64
C VAL A 14 -12.68 18.70 22.35
N SER A 15 -13.73 19.52 22.38
CA SER A 15 -14.57 19.78 21.20
C SER A 15 -14.91 21.27 21.11
N PRO A 16 -14.14 22.05 20.38
CA PRO A 16 -14.37 23.49 20.21
C PRO A 16 -15.59 23.82 19.34
N THR A 17 -15.99 22.91 18.46
CA THR A 17 -17.12 23.11 17.54
C THR A 17 -18.48 22.79 18.15
N ALA A 18 -18.53 22.19 19.33
CA ALA A 18 -19.77 21.90 20.02
C ALA A 18 -20.34 23.18 20.68
N VAL A 19 -21.65 23.31 20.69
CA VAL A 19 -22.34 24.42 21.36
C VAL A 19 -23.22 23.85 22.47
N PRO A 20 -22.83 24.01 23.74
CA PRO A 20 -21.66 24.72 24.29
C PRO A 20 -20.36 23.89 24.11
N PRO A 21 -19.17 24.55 24.12
CA PRO A 21 -17.90 23.88 23.98
C PRO A 21 -17.62 22.90 25.12
N VAL A 22 -17.10 21.71 24.80
CA VAL A 22 -16.86 20.66 25.81
C VAL A 22 -15.41 20.73 26.28
N CYS A 23 -15.25 20.99 27.60
CA CYS A 23 -13.97 21.01 28.27
C CYS A 23 -13.85 19.84 29.27
N ARG A 24 -12.64 19.29 29.41
CA ARG A 24 -12.31 18.26 30.41
C ARG A 24 -11.14 18.71 31.26
N ILE A 25 -11.23 18.40 32.55
CA ILE A 25 -10.13 18.61 33.51
C ILE A 25 -9.33 17.30 33.55
N LEU A 26 -8.08 17.36 33.14
CA LEU A 26 -7.20 16.18 33.06
C LEU A 26 -5.72 16.63 33.07
N ASP A 27 -4.83 15.68 33.26
CA ASP A 27 -3.38 15.88 33.06
C ASP A 27 -3.09 15.85 31.57
N TYR A 28 -2.68 16.99 31.00
CA TYR A 28 -2.47 17.14 29.58
C TYR A 28 -1.30 16.27 29.06
N GLY A 29 -0.23 16.12 29.86
CA GLY A 29 0.91 15.29 29.51
C GLY A 29 0.51 13.82 29.37
N LYS A 30 -0.26 13.30 30.32
CA LYS A 30 -0.79 11.92 30.27
C LYS A 30 -1.74 11.74 29.10
N PHE A 31 -2.61 12.69 28.85
CA PHE A 31 -3.55 12.65 27.73
C PHE A 31 -2.80 12.60 26.37
N LEU A 32 -1.78 13.43 26.16
CA LEU A 32 -0.96 13.41 24.95
C LEU A 32 -0.25 12.08 24.77
N TYR A 33 0.30 11.53 25.85
CA TYR A 33 0.96 10.23 25.79
C TYR A 33 -0.01 9.12 25.38
N GLU A 34 -1.18 9.04 26.04
CA GLU A 34 -2.21 8.04 25.71
C GLU A 34 -2.72 8.20 24.28
N LYS A 35 -2.92 9.44 23.82
CA LYS A 35 -3.32 9.75 22.45
C LYS A 35 -2.25 9.27 21.46
N SER A 36 -0.98 9.62 21.69
CA SER A 36 0.11 9.22 20.80
C SER A 36 0.29 7.69 20.77
N LYS A 37 0.06 7.02 21.90
CA LYS A 37 0.09 5.57 21.99
C LYS A 37 -1.02 4.93 21.16
N LYS A 38 -2.25 5.41 21.30
CA LYS A 38 -3.40 4.94 20.49
C LYS A 38 -3.18 5.18 19.00
N ASP A 39 -2.65 6.35 18.63
CA ASP A 39 -2.35 6.67 17.22
C ASP A 39 -1.26 5.74 16.64
N LYS A 40 -0.25 5.41 17.43
CA LYS A 40 0.79 4.43 17.03
C LYS A 40 0.19 3.02 16.87
N GLU A 41 -0.66 2.59 17.80
CA GLU A 41 -1.34 1.31 17.74
C GLU A 41 -2.28 1.25 16.53
N ALA A 42 -3.06 2.30 16.29
CA ALA A 42 -3.94 2.42 15.13
C ALA A 42 -3.15 2.35 13.80
N ARG A 43 -2.02 3.07 13.71
CA ARG A 43 -1.15 3.00 12.52
C ARG A 43 -0.53 1.61 12.32
N ARG A 44 -0.15 0.90 13.40
CA ARG A 44 0.39 -0.46 13.32
C ARG A 44 -0.66 -1.48 12.88
N SER A 45 -1.91 -1.30 13.30
CA SER A 45 -3.02 -2.18 12.91
C SER A 45 -3.55 -1.87 11.50
N GLN A 46 -3.28 -0.69 10.96
CA GLN A 46 -3.71 -0.30 9.62
C GLN A 46 -2.95 -1.11 8.57
N LYS A 47 -3.70 -1.91 7.81
CA LYS A 47 -3.13 -2.66 6.67
C LYS A 47 -2.82 -1.71 5.53
N VAL A 48 -1.55 -1.44 5.29
CA VAL A 48 -1.10 -0.67 4.13
C VAL A 48 -1.12 -1.59 2.91
N ILE A 49 -1.94 -1.25 1.91
CA ILE A 49 -2.00 -1.98 0.64
C ILE A 49 -0.91 -1.42 -0.26
N GLU A 50 0.08 -2.24 -0.55
CA GLU A 50 1.17 -1.90 -1.47
C GLU A 50 0.68 -1.97 -2.92
N VAL A 51 1.02 -0.96 -3.73
CA VAL A 51 0.71 -0.93 -5.16
C VAL A 51 1.98 -1.26 -5.94
N LYS A 52 1.98 -2.37 -6.67
CA LYS A 52 3.06 -2.76 -7.59
C LYS A 52 2.75 -2.27 -8.99
N GLU A 53 3.77 -1.80 -9.70
CA GLU A 53 3.63 -1.31 -11.07
C GLU A 53 4.30 -2.25 -12.07
N ILE A 54 3.58 -2.57 -13.14
CA ILE A 54 4.07 -3.30 -14.29
C ILE A 54 4.02 -2.38 -15.50
N GLN A 55 5.18 -2.20 -16.13
CA GLN A 55 5.27 -1.44 -17.37
C GLN A 55 5.42 -2.37 -18.57
N LEU A 56 4.54 -2.17 -19.55
CA LEU A 56 4.53 -2.84 -20.84
C LEU A 56 4.70 -1.83 -21.99
N ARG A 57 4.88 -2.34 -23.19
CA ARG A 57 4.84 -1.59 -24.45
C ARG A 57 3.92 -2.31 -25.43
N PRO A 58 3.32 -1.61 -26.40
CA PRO A 58 2.39 -2.22 -27.37
C PRO A 58 3.02 -3.34 -28.25
N LYS A 59 4.35 -3.37 -28.31
CA LYS A 59 5.11 -4.40 -29.05
C LYS A 59 5.86 -5.37 -28.12
N THR A 60 5.39 -5.54 -26.90
CA THR A 60 5.98 -6.54 -26.00
C THR A 60 5.61 -7.92 -26.50
N THR A 61 6.61 -8.80 -26.65
CA THR A 61 6.38 -10.19 -27.05
C THR A 61 5.60 -10.92 -25.96
N ASP A 62 4.74 -11.87 -26.36
CA ASP A 62 3.90 -12.65 -25.46
C ASP A 62 4.71 -13.36 -24.36
N HIS A 63 5.92 -13.80 -24.68
CA HIS A 63 6.83 -14.40 -23.72
C HIS A 63 7.19 -13.43 -22.58
N HIS A 64 7.56 -12.19 -22.90
CA HIS A 64 7.88 -11.17 -21.89
C HIS A 64 6.63 -10.67 -21.14
N ALA A 65 5.48 -10.60 -21.82
CA ALA A 65 4.22 -10.30 -21.17
C ALA A 65 3.86 -11.38 -20.15
N GLY A 66 4.00 -12.66 -20.52
CA GLY A 66 3.70 -13.80 -19.66
C GLY A 66 4.52 -13.84 -18.36
N PHE A 67 5.80 -13.41 -18.37
CA PHE A 67 6.56 -13.27 -17.13
C PHE A 67 5.95 -12.21 -16.20
N LYS A 68 5.58 -11.06 -16.75
CA LYS A 68 5.00 -9.96 -16.00
C LYS A 68 3.61 -10.29 -15.47
N VAL A 69 2.83 -11.06 -16.23
CA VAL A 69 1.52 -11.54 -15.78
C VAL A 69 1.67 -12.55 -14.63
N ARG A 70 2.68 -13.41 -14.65
CA ARG A 70 3.00 -14.31 -13.51
C ARG A 70 3.41 -13.54 -12.26
N ASP A 71 4.22 -12.49 -12.40
CA ASP A 71 4.58 -11.63 -11.28
C ASP A 71 3.35 -10.89 -10.74
N ALA A 72 2.48 -10.38 -11.64
CA ALA A 72 1.22 -9.76 -11.26
C ALA A 72 0.34 -10.71 -10.44
N ARG A 73 0.20 -11.96 -10.90
CA ARG A 73 -0.58 -13.01 -10.21
C ARG A 73 -0.07 -13.21 -8.78
N ARG A 74 1.25 -13.36 -8.62
CA ARG A 74 1.86 -13.53 -7.30
C ARG A 74 1.56 -12.35 -6.37
N TRP A 75 1.69 -11.10 -6.84
CA TRP A 75 1.42 -9.92 -6.03
C TRP A 75 -0.06 -9.77 -5.67
N LEU A 76 -0.96 -10.13 -6.57
CA LEU A 76 -2.40 -10.15 -6.29
C LEU A 76 -2.77 -11.21 -5.25
N GLU A 77 -2.15 -12.40 -5.30
CA GLU A 77 -2.30 -13.46 -4.30
C GLU A 77 -1.76 -13.03 -2.93
N GLU A 78 -0.70 -12.21 -2.88
CA GLU A 78 -0.17 -11.57 -1.68
C GLU A 78 -1.08 -10.45 -1.13
N GLY A 79 -2.16 -10.11 -1.83
CA GLY A 79 -3.09 -9.05 -1.43
C GLY A 79 -2.64 -7.64 -1.77
N LYS A 80 -1.68 -7.49 -2.67
CA LYS A 80 -1.20 -6.21 -3.20
C LYS A 80 -2.03 -5.78 -4.41
N LYS A 81 -2.11 -4.48 -4.68
CA LYS A 81 -2.71 -3.96 -5.92
C LYS A 81 -1.65 -3.92 -7.02
N VAL A 82 -2.09 -4.13 -8.25
CA VAL A 82 -1.21 -4.10 -9.44
C VAL A 82 -1.69 -3.02 -10.40
N LYS A 83 -0.83 -2.05 -10.66
CA LYS A 83 -1.03 -1.03 -11.70
C LYS A 83 -0.32 -1.48 -12.98
N VAL A 84 -1.08 -1.83 -14.00
CA VAL A 84 -0.54 -2.19 -15.32
C VAL A 84 -0.54 -0.96 -16.20
N ARG A 85 0.63 -0.60 -16.72
CA ARG A 85 0.83 0.59 -17.55
C ARG A 85 1.47 0.24 -18.88
N ILE A 86 0.84 0.67 -19.97
CA ILE A 86 1.39 0.59 -21.33
C ILE A 86 1.86 1.98 -21.75
N LYS A 87 3.17 2.14 -22.00
CA LYS A 87 3.75 3.40 -22.46
C LYS A 87 3.92 3.40 -23.96
N PHE A 88 3.25 4.34 -24.64
CA PHE A 88 3.35 4.55 -26.09
C PHE A 88 4.61 5.33 -26.46
N ARG A 89 5.22 4.99 -27.58
CA ARG A 89 6.38 5.69 -28.12
C ARG A 89 6.08 6.22 -29.53
N GLY A 90 6.23 7.53 -29.70
CA GLY A 90 6.03 8.18 -30.99
C GLY A 90 4.60 7.99 -31.54
N ARG A 91 4.48 7.43 -32.75
CA ARG A 91 3.20 7.25 -33.46
C ARG A 91 2.32 6.10 -32.91
N GLU A 92 2.81 5.32 -31.96
CA GLU A 92 2.04 4.21 -31.37
C GLU A 92 0.75 4.69 -30.68
N ILE A 93 0.73 5.95 -30.22
CA ILE A 93 -0.43 6.56 -29.59
C ILE A 93 -1.64 6.68 -30.52
N THR A 94 -1.43 6.61 -31.85
CA THR A 94 -2.51 6.66 -32.84
C THR A 94 -3.42 5.43 -32.78
N TYR A 95 -2.95 4.32 -32.19
CA TYR A 95 -3.69 3.07 -32.11
C TYR A 95 -3.88 2.60 -30.66
N PRO A 96 -4.60 3.37 -29.83
CA PRO A 96 -4.79 3.04 -28.41
C PRO A 96 -5.65 1.78 -28.20
N GLN A 97 -6.45 1.41 -29.19
CA GLN A 97 -7.33 0.25 -29.12
C GLN A 97 -6.56 -1.08 -28.94
N ILE A 98 -5.37 -1.20 -29.58
CA ILE A 98 -4.53 -2.39 -29.46
C ILE A 98 -4.09 -2.55 -28.00
N ALA A 99 -3.56 -1.48 -27.41
CA ALA A 99 -3.13 -1.51 -26.01
C ALA A 99 -4.30 -1.73 -25.02
N ARG A 100 -5.49 -1.21 -25.34
CA ARG A 100 -6.70 -1.50 -24.57
C ARG A 100 -7.04 -2.99 -24.61
N GLN A 101 -6.94 -3.60 -25.80
CA GLN A 101 -7.20 -5.03 -25.96
C GLN A 101 -6.20 -5.85 -25.16
N ASP A 102 -4.89 -5.55 -25.27
CA ASP A 102 -3.83 -6.22 -24.52
C ASP A 102 -4.10 -6.15 -22.99
N LEU A 103 -4.50 -4.97 -22.48
CA LEU A 103 -4.83 -4.81 -21.05
C LEU A 103 -6.07 -5.62 -20.66
N MET A 104 -7.09 -5.67 -21.51
CA MET A 104 -8.30 -6.46 -21.27
C MET A 104 -8.02 -7.97 -21.29
N ASP A 105 -7.11 -8.43 -22.15
CA ASP A 105 -6.74 -9.83 -22.22
C ASP A 105 -5.93 -10.23 -20.98
N ILE A 106 -5.03 -9.36 -20.50
CA ILE A 106 -4.35 -9.53 -19.19
C ILE A 106 -5.39 -9.59 -18.04
N ALA A 107 -6.39 -8.70 -18.06
CA ALA A 107 -7.43 -8.71 -17.03
C ALA A 107 -8.26 -10.00 -17.05
N LYS A 108 -8.55 -10.55 -18.24
CA LYS A 108 -9.25 -11.84 -18.39
C LYS A 108 -8.40 -12.99 -17.84
N GLU A 109 -7.10 -13.02 -18.17
CA GLU A 109 -6.16 -14.04 -17.69
C GLU A 109 -6.03 -14.03 -16.14
N LEU A 110 -6.13 -12.85 -15.52
CA LEU A 110 -6.04 -12.67 -14.07
C LEU A 110 -7.40 -12.63 -13.36
N SER A 111 -8.50 -12.85 -14.06
CA SER A 111 -9.87 -12.73 -13.52
C SER A 111 -10.17 -13.68 -12.34
N ASP A 112 -9.38 -14.76 -12.21
CA ASP A 112 -9.46 -15.72 -11.11
C ASP A 112 -8.92 -15.14 -9.78
N VAL A 113 -7.91 -14.25 -9.84
CA VAL A 113 -7.21 -13.68 -8.66
C VAL A 113 -7.38 -12.17 -8.51
N ALA A 114 -7.89 -11.49 -9.52
CA ALA A 114 -8.01 -10.04 -9.57
C ALA A 114 -9.42 -9.54 -9.90
N ILE A 115 -9.70 -8.32 -9.46
CA ILE A 115 -10.87 -7.53 -9.85
C ILE A 115 -10.34 -6.25 -10.50
N VAL A 116 -10.90 -5.84 -11.63
CA VAL A 116 -10.58 -4.57 -12.28
C VAL A 116 -11.18 -3.43 -11.45
N GLU A 117 -10.34 -2.66 -10.77
CA GLU A 117 -10.76 -1.48 -10.01
C GLU A 117 -10.89 -0.26 -10.92
N GLN A 118 -9.95 -0.10 -11.87
CA GLN A 118 -9.99 0.97 -12.86
C GLN A 118 -9.81 0.38 -14.25
N MET A 119 -10.76 0.68 -15.13
CA MET A 119 -10.71 0.25 -16.54
C MET A 119 -9.55 0.93 -17.26
N PRO A 120 -9.07 0.33 -18.40
CA PRO A 120 -8.01 0.93 -19.20
C PRO A 120 -8.37 2.35 -19.63
N ASP A 121 -7.60 3.32 -19.18
CA ASP A 121 -7.75 4.73 -19.52
C ASP A 121 -6.44 5.32 -20.05
N LEU A 122 -6.56 6.28 -20.98
CA LEU A 122 -5.42 6.91 -21.64
C LEU A 122 -5.08 8.23 -20.94
N GLU A 123 -3.98 8.24 -20.21
CA GLU A 123 -3.42 9.44 -19.60
C GLU A 123 -2.17 9.92 -20.38
N GLY A 124 -2.36 10.93 -21.22
CA GLY A 124 -1.29 11.47 -22.04
C GLY A 124 -0.70 10.42 -23.00
N ARG A 125 0.52 9.98 -22.77
CA ARG A 125 1.21 8.94 -23.57
C ARG A 125 1.23 7.58 -22.91
N THR A 126 0.36 7.34 -21.98
CA THR A 126 0.35 6.10 -21.20
C THR A 126 -1.08 5.65 -21.02
N MET A 127 -1.34 4.38 -21.26
CA MET A 127 -2.60 3.74 -20.90
C MET A 127 -2.38 2.95 -19.62
N LEU A 128 -3.26 3.13 -18.65
CA LEU A 128 -3.15 2.47 -17.37
C LEU A 128 -4.45 1.75 -16.99
N MET A 129 -4.28 0.69 -16.22
CA MET A 129 -5.33 -0.11 -15.64
C MET A 129 -4.92 -0.51 -14.22
N VAL A 130 -5.85 -0.48 -13.28
CA VAL A 130 -5.59 -0.91 -11.90
C VAL A 130 -6.37 -2.19 -11.60
N LEU A 131 -5.63 -3.18 -11.13
CA LEU A 131 -6.15 -4.46 -10.69
C LEU A 131 -6.04 -4.54 -9.17
N GLY A 132 -7.15 -4.80 -8.51
CA GLY A 132 -7.21 -5.10 -7.09
C GLY A 132 -7.26 -6.61 -6.84
N PRO A 133 -6.75 -7.08 -5.70
CA PRO A 133 -6.81 -8.48 -5.34
C PRO A 133 -8.26 -8.92 -5.05
N ASN A 134 -8.65 -10.11 -5.48
CA ASN A 134 -9.96 -10.66 -5.19
C ASN A 134 -10.05 -11.08 -3.71
N PRO A 135 -10.92 -10.46 -2.89
CA PRO A 135 -11.00 -10.71 -1.46
C PRO A 135 -11.37 -12.17 -1.11
N ARG A 136 -11.98 -12.90 -2.03
CA ARG A 136 -12.38 -14.31 -1.83
C ARG A 136 -11.21 -15.29 -1.92
N ARG A 137 -10.04 -14.88 -2.44
CA ARG A 137 -8.87 -15.75 -2.66
C ARG A 137 -7.57 -15.24 -2.04
N ILE A 138 -7.61 -14.15 -1.28
CA ILE A 138 -6.44 -13.65 -0.57
C ILE A 138 -6.07 -14.69 0.50
N LYS A 139 -4.93 -15.39 0.33
CA LYS A 139 -4.31 -16.14 1.43
C LYS A 139 -3.90 -15.14 2.51
N PRO A 140 -4.17 -15.40 3.80
CA PRO A 140 -3.64 -14.57 4.87
C PRO A 140 -2.12 -14.52 4.73
N VAL A 141 -1.57 -13.34 4.48
CA VAL A 141 -0.11 -13.15 4.49
C VAL A 141 0.32 -13.30 5.95
N GLU A 142 0.91 -14.45 6.30
CA GLU A 142 1.67 -14.59 7.53
C GLU A 142 2.75 -13.52 7.52
N LYS A 143 2.66 -12.59 8.48
CA LYS A 143 3.71 -11.60 8.72
C LYS A 143 4.99 -12.36 9.06
N LYS A 144 5.95 -12.45 8.13
CA LYS A 144 7.33 -12.74 8.51
C LYS A 144 7.74 -11.66 9.49
N PRO A 145 8.24 -12.01 10.68
CA PRO A 145 8.82 -11.03 11.57
C PRO A 145 10.04 -10.42 10.87
N GLU A 146 9.94 -9.14 10.51
CA GLU A 146 11.11 -8.34 10.18
C GLU A 146 11.90 -8.16 11.47
N GLY A 147 13.14 -8.61 11.47
CA GLY A 147 14.12 -8.18 12.45
C GLY A 147 14.81 -9.28 13.22
N GLU A 148 15.74 -9.97 12.59
CA GLU A 148 16.98 -10.31 13.26
C GLU A 148 18.11 -9.60 12.52
N PRO A 149 18.85 -8.70 13.20
CA PRO A 149 20.07 -8.17 12.65
C PRO A 149 21.09 -9.33 12.63
N ALA A 150 21.65 -9.58 11.45
CA ALA A 150 22.84 -10.41 11.31
C ALA A 150 23.98 -9.77 12.14
N ALA A 151 24.14 -10.26 13.36
CA ALA A 151 25.30 -9.97 14.17
C ALA A 151 26.47 -10.84 13.68
N GLU A 152 27.50 -10.15 13.21
CA GLU A 152 28.91 -10.43 13.35
C GLU A 152 29.32 -11.89 13.58
N GLN A 153 29.83 -12.49 12.51
CA GLN A 153 30.88 -13.50 12.62
C GLN A 153 32.06 -13.06 11.73
N SER A 154 32.81 -12.10 12.24
CA SER A 154 34.21 -11.89 11.87
C SER A 154 35.04 -12.02 13.15
N GLU A 155 36.11 -12.77 13.05
CA GLU A 155 37.20 -13.05 13.97
C GLU A 155 37.23 -14.45 14.56
N LYS A 156 37.95 -15.27 13.88
CA LYS A 156 39.05 -16.06 14.44
C LYS A 156 39.62 -17.01 13.40
N THR A 157 40.62 -16.59 12.68
CA THR A 157 41.69 -17.45 12.19
C THR A 157 42.95 -16.60 12.07
N ASP A 158 43.58 -16.44 13.19
CA ASP A 158 45.04 -16.24 13.24
C ASP A 158 45.58 -17.05 14.43
N ALA A 159 46.54 -17.80 14.13
CA ALA A 159 47.52 -18.49 14.95
C ALA A 159 47.52 -20.02 14.80
N ALA A 160 48.38 -20.50 13.97
CA ALA A 160 49.43 -21.46 14.31
C ALA A 160 50.03 -22.11 13.06
N GLN A 161 51.35 -21.82 12.90
CA GLN A 161 52.42 -22.55 12.21
C GLN A 161 52.42 -22.59 10.69
#